data_b5ef131009e4287ee1f2e06da21f8f9a
#
_entry.id   b5ef131009e4287ee1f2e06da21f8f9a
#
_cell.length_a   1.000
_cell.length_b   1.000
_cell.length_c   1.000
_cell.angle_alpha   90.00
_cell.angle_beta   90.00
_cell.angle_gamma   90.00
#
_symmetry.space_group_name_H-M   'P 1'
#
loop_
_entity.id
_entity.type
_entity.pdbx_description
1 polymer ?
#
loop_
_entity_poly.entity_id
_entity_poly.type
_entity_poly.pdbx_seq_one_letter_code
_entity_poly.pdbx_strand_id
1 'polypeptide(L)'
;IFTKGADVGADLVGKIEAGIPEDDPRNPAVIADNVGDNVGDCAGMAADLFETYAVTIVATMVLSSIFFVDNLNMMIYPLAIGGACILTSIAGTFFVRLGSSKNIMSALYKGFIATAIFSVIILYPVTDKIIGLDNYYKSTNAEFNGFGLYVCGIVGLVITGLIIWVTEYYTGTKFRPVISIAKSSTTGHGTNVIQGLAVSLEATALPALIIVSGILYTNHIAG
;
A
#
# COMPACT_ATOMS: atom_id res chain seq x y z
N ILE A 1 -9.37 16.94 -2.80
CA ILE A 1 -9.18 18.22 -3.54
C ILE A 1 -9.42 19.39 -2.62
N PHE A 2 -10.58 19.51 -1.94
CA PHE A 2 -10.92 20.66 -1.08
C PHE A 2 -9.96 20.82 0.09
N THR A 3 -9.56 19.74 0.74
CA THR A 3 -8.62 19.72 1.85
C THR A 3 -7.22 20.21 1.44
N LYS A 4 -6.71 19.69 0.33
CA LYS A 4 -5.41 20.16 -0.21
C LYS A 4 -5.51 21.58 -0.81
N GLY A 5 -6.67 21.99 -1.27
CA GLY A 5 -6.91 23.38 -1.65
C GLY A 5 -6.88 24.33 -0.45
N ALA A 6 -7.39 23.91 0.70
CA ALA A 6 -7.31 24.67 1.95
C ALA A 6 -5.89 24.80 2.47
N ASP A 7 -5.11 23.72 2.48
CA ASP A 7 -3.69 23.66 2.83
C ASP A 7 -2.86 24.65 1.99
N VAL A 8 -2.91 24.52 0.67
CA VAL A 8 -2.20 25.42 -0.24
C VAL A 8 -2.67 26.87 -0.10
N GLY A 9 -3.96 27.09 0.09
CA GLY A 9 -4.53 28.43 0.32
C GLY A 9 -4.05 29.05 1.64
N ALA A 10 -4.01 28.28 2.71
CA ALA A 10 -3.50 28.72 4.01
C ALA A 10 -2.02 29.14 3.93
N ASP A 11 -1.22 28.35 3.22
CA ASP A 11 0.20 28.65 3.00
C ASP A 11 0.41 29.90 2.15
N LEU A 12 -0.34 30.08 1.08
CA LEU A 12 -0.23 31.24 0.21
C LEU A 12 -0.61 32.53 0.95
N VAL A 13 -1.74 32.54 1.64
CA VAL A 13 -2.20 33.72 2.40
C VAL A 13 -1.31 33.98 3.60
N GLY A 14 -0.97 32.96 4.36
CA GLY A 14 -0.14 33.10 5.55
C GLY A 14 1.27 33.55 5.23
N LYS A 15 1.99 32.79 4.44
CA LYS A 15 3.42 33.03 4.18
C LYS A 15 3.68 34.20 3.23
N ILE A 16 2.91 34.29 2.14
CA ILE A 16 3.21 35.24 1.05
C ILE A 16 2.54 36.60 1.31
N GLU A 17 1.26 36.61 1.64
CA GLU A 17 0.52 37.86 1.83
C GLU A 17 0.69 38.46 3.23
N ALA A 18 0.52 37.62 4.27
CA ALA A 18 0.55 38.11 5.65
C ALA A 18 1.94 38.03 6.30
N GLY A 19 2.91 37.32 5.69
CA GLY A 19 4.26 37.14 6.23
C GLY A 19 4.28 36.41 7.57
N ILE A 20 3.30 35.54 7.82
CA ILE A 20 3.18 34.73 9.04
C ILE A 20 3.84 33.40 8.81
N PRO A 21 4.57 32.82 9.82
CA PRO A 21 5.10 31.46 9.72
C PRO A 21 4.03 30.42 9.45
N GLU A 22 4.43 29.28 8.89
CA GLU A 22 3.61 28.09 8.71
C GLU A 22 3.07 27.64 10.08
N ASP A 23 1.84 27.14 10.10
CA ASP A 23 1.17 26.67 11.33
C ASP A 23 0.97 27.75 12.43
N ASP A 24 1.02 29.02 12.10
CA ASP A 24 0.80 30.08 13.08
C ASP A 24 -0.67 30.11 13.52
N PRO A 25 -0.97 30.01 14.83
CA PRO A 25 -2.33 29.98 15.34
C PRO A 25 -3.14 31.26 15.07
N ARG A 26 -2.52 32.33 14.60
CA ARG A 26 -3.18 33.56 14.16
C ARG A 26 -3.84 33.41 12.78
N ASN A 27 -3.45 32.41 12.00
CA ASN A 27 -4.04 32.13 10.71
C ASN A 27 -5.22 31.14 10.88
N PRO A 28 -6.49 31.57 10.73
CA PRO A 28 -7.63 30.66 10.89
C PRO A 28 -7.66 29.54 9.86
N ALA A 29 -6.98 29.68 8.74
CA ALA A 29 -6.86 28.63 7.72
C ALA A 29 -6.10 27.41 8.20
N VAL A 30 -5.23 27.55 9.22
CA VAL A 30 -4.53 26.41 9.86
C VAL A 30 -5.53 25.44 10.50
N ILE A 31 -6.65 25.91 11.02
CA ILE A 31 -7.72 25.04 11.55
C ILE A 31 -8.34 24.24 10.42
N ALA A 32 -8.62 24.87 9.29
CA ALA A 32 -9.22 24.23 8.12
C ALA A 32 -8.25 23.18 7.52
N ASP A 33 -6.97 23.48 7.52
CA ASP A 33 -5.92 22.57 7.08
C ASP A 33 -5.85 21.32 7.97
N ASN A 34 -5.67 21.49 9.28
CA ASN A 34 -5.62 20.38 10.23
C ASN A 34 -6.89 19.50 10.23
N VAL A 35 -8.07 20.10 10.11
CA VAL A 35 -9.33 19.36 9.96
C VAL A 35 -9.36 18.65 8.62
N GLY A 36 -8.90 19.31 7.56
CA GLY A 36 -8.81 18.79 6.21
C GLY A 36 -7.92 17.56 6.11
N ASP A 37 -6.76 17.56 6.76
CA ASP A 37 -5.86 16.42 6.83
C ASP A 37 -6.53 15.20 7.49
N ASN A 38 -7.25 15.41 8.59
CA ASN A 38 -7.98 14.32 9.22
C ASN A 38 -9.12 13.77 8.36
N VAL A 39 -9.85 14.63 7.65
CA VAL A 39 -10.94 14.19 6.77
C VAL A 39 -10.43 13.64 5.45
N GLY A 40 -9.48 14.32 4.81
CA GLY A 40 -8.96 13.96 3.49
C GLY A 40 -7.97 12.81 3.54
N ASP A 41 -6.93 12.96 4.32
CA ASP A 41 -5.81 12.00 4.32
C ASP A 41 -6.10 10.76 5.17
N CYS A 42 -6.92 10.87 6.21
CA CYS A 42 -7.29 9.70 7.00
C CYS A 42 -8.60 9.06 6.51
N ALA A 43 -9.72 9.77 6.60
CA ALA A 43 -11.02 9.19 6.27
C ALA A 43 -11.24 9.00 4.77
N GLY A 44 -10.82 9.96 3.94
CA GLY A 44 -10.93 9.87 2.48
C GLY A 44 -10.06 8.76 1.90
N MET A 45 -8.80 8.68 2.32
CA MET A 45 -7.88 7.61 1.89
C MET A 45 -8.35 6.23 2.38
N ALA A 46 -8.89 6.12 3.59
CA ALA A 46 -9.45 4.86 4.07
C ALA A 46 -10.61 4.37 3.20
N ALA A 47 -11.46 5.27 2.69
CA ALA A 47 -12.53 4.92 1.76
C ALA A 47 -11.98 4.41 0.42
N ASP A 48 -10.97 5.07 -0.14
CA ASP A 48 -10.30 4.64 -1.39
C ASP A 48 -9.63 3.27 -1.25
N LEU A 49 -8.98 3.02 -0.11
CA LEU A 49 -8.38 1.71 0.18
C LEU A 49 -9.44 0.61 0.31
N PHE A 50 -10.57 0.91 0.95
CA PHE A 50 -11.68 -0.04 1.04
C PHE A 50 -12.28 -0.36 -0.33
N GLU A 51 -12.49 0.65 -1.17
CA GLU A 51 -12.98 0.46 -2.55
C GLU A 51 -12.01 -0.44 -3.34
N THR A 52 -10.73 -0.12 -3.34
CA THR A 52 -9.69 -0.92 -4.04
C THR A 52 -9.67 -2.36 -3.54
N TYR A 53 -9.76 -2.56 -2.23
CA TYR A 53 -9.81 -3.89 -1.62
C TYR A 53 -11.03 -4.69 -2.06
N ALA A 54 -12.23 -4.09 -2.00
CA ALA A 54 -13.46 -4.73 -2.40
C ALA A 54 -13.47 -5.07 -3.91
N VAL A 55 -13.06 -4.13 -4.76
CA VAL A 55 -13.00 -4.31 -6.22
C VAL A 55 -12.02 -5.43 -6.59
N THR A 56 -10.86 -5.49 -5.95
CA THR A 56 -9.85 -6.53 -6.21
C THR A 56 -10.38 -7.92 -5.85
N ILE A 57 -11.04 -8.07 -4.70
CA ILE A 57 -11.65 -9.33 -4.29
C ILE A 57 -12.72 -9.75 -5.28
N VAL A 58 -13.66 -8.85 -5.63
CA VAL A 58 -14.75 -9.14 -6.56
C VAL A 58 -14.22 -9.50 -7.95
N ALA A 59 -13.23 -8.75 -8.46
CA ALA A 59 -12.61 -9.05 -9.75
C ALA A 59 -11.97 -10.46 -9.77
N THR A 60 -11.27 -10.83 -8.70
CA THR A 60 -10.67 -12.16 -8.57
C THR A 60 -11.75 -13.26 -8.48
N MET A 61 -12.84 -13.00 -7.76
CA MET A 61 -13.98 -13.94 -7.70
C MET A 61 -14.63 -14.15 -9.07
N VAL A 62 -14.83 -13.06 -9.84
CA VAL A 62 -15.38 -13.14 -11.20
C VAL A 62 -14.45 -13.93 -12.12
N LEU A 63 -13.15 -13.65 -12.09
CA LEU A 63 -12.17 -14.43 -12.85
C LEU A 63 -12.21 -15.91 -12.47
N SER A 64 -12.24 -16.21 -11.17
CA SER A 64 -12.33 -17.58 -10.67
C SER A 64 -13.61 -18.28 -11.16
N SER A 65 -14.73 -17.58 -11.24
CA SER A 65 -16.00 -18.15 -11.75
C SER A 65 -15.96 -18.46 -13.25
N ILE A 66 -15.15 -17.74 -14.02
CA ILE A 66 -14.98 -17.96 -15.47
C ILE A 66 -14.02 -19.14 -15.72
N PHE A 67 -12.91 -19.20 -14.99
CA PHE A 67 -11.89 -20.24 -15.23
C PHE A 67 -12.20 -21.56 -14.54
N PHE A 68 -12.97 -21.56 -13.43
CA PHE A 68 -13.30 -22.74 -12.62
C PHE A 68 -14.82 -22.87 -12.41
N VAL A 69 -15.56 -23.02 -13.52
CA VAL A 69 -17.05 -22.97 -13.57
C VAL A 69 -17.71 -23.91 -12.55
N ASP A 70 -17.13 -25.08 -12.27
CA ASP A 70 -17.70 -26.09 -11.38
C ASP A 70 -17.14 -26.08 -9.96
N ASN A 71 -16.29 -25.09 -9.61
CA ASN A 71 -15.59 -25.07 -8.33
C ASN A 71 -15.92 -23.83 -7.50
N LEU A 72 -17.00 -23.92 -6.71
CA LEU A 72 -17.44 -22.85 -5.81
C LEU A 72 -16.34 -22.44 -4.81
N ASN A 73 -15.50 -23.37 -4.37
CA ASN A 73 -14.44 -23.10 -3.41
C ASN A 73 -13.38 -22.13 -3.97
N MET A 74 -13.05 -22.25 -5.26
CA MET A 74 -12.15 -21.32 -5.94
C MET A 74 -12.73 -19.92 -6.01
N MET A 75 -14.03 -19.78 -6.20
CA MET A 75 -14.69 -18.48 -6.24
C MET A 75 -14.75 -17.82 -4.86
N ILE A 76 -14.97 -18.60 -3.79
CA ILE A 76 -15.05 -18.07 -2.40
C ILE A 76 -13.68 -17.80 -1.81
N TYR A 77 -12.62 -18.43 -2.30
CA TYR A 77 -11.27 -18.35 -1.74
C TYR A 77 -10.72 -16.92 -1.60
N PRO A 78 -10.83 -16.02 -2.60
CA PRO A 78 -10.38 -14.62 -2.44
C PRO A 78 -11.10 -13.89 -1.31
N LEU A 79 -12.39 -14.13 -1.14
CA LEU A 79 -13.18 -13.54 -0.05
C LEU A 79 -12.74 -14.07 1.32
N ALA A 80 -12.46 -15.35 1.41
CA ALA A 80 -11.99 -15.97 2.65
C ALA A 80 -10.59 -15.48 3.06
N ILE A 81 -9.67 -15.33 2.10
CA ILE A 81 -8.36 -14.70 2.33
C ILE A 81 -8.55 -13.27 2.83
N GLY A 82 -9.39 -12.49 2.13
CA GLY A 82 -9.66 -11.12 2.51
C GLY A 82 -10.19 -11.00 3.94
N GLY A 83 -11.19 -11.83 4.30
CA GLY A 83 -11.72 -11.86 5.66
C GLY A 83 -10.69 -12.27 6.70
N ALA A 84 -9.85 -13.27 6.43
CA ALA A 84 -8.78 -13.70 7.32
C ALA A 84 -7.71 -12.59 7.50
N CYS A 85 -7.34 -11.90 6.42
CA CYS A 85 -6.37 -10.80 6.46
C CYS A 85 -6.87 -9.58 7.25
N ILE A 86 -8.17 -9.32 7.31
CA ILE A 86 -8.73 -8.29 8.19
C ILE A 86 -8.45 -8.61 9.65
N LEU A 87 -8.67 -9.85 10.06
CA LEU A 87 -8.41 -10.27 11.45
C LEU A 87 -6.92 -10.14 11.81
N THR A 88 -6.02 -10.54 10.91
CA THR A 88 -4.58 -10.38 11.12
C THR A 88 -4.14 -8.92 11.17
N SER A 89 -4.76 -8.06 10.36
CA SER A 89 -4.51 -6.62 10.37
C SER A 89 -4.92 -5.99 11.70
N ILE A 90 -6.11 -6.33 12.20
CA ILE A 90 -6.57 -5.88 13.52
C ILE A 90 -5.59 -6.34 14.61
N ALA A 91 -5.16 -7.59 14.60
CA ALA A 91 -4.16 -8.09 15.54
C ALA A 91 -2.82 -7.36 15.41
N GLY A 92 -2.39 -7.04 14.19
CA GLY A 92 -1.16 -6.31 13.90
C GLY A 92 -1.15 -4.89 14.44
N THR A 93 -2.31 -4.20 14.50
CA THR A 93 -2.38 -2.83 15.05
C THR A 93 -1.95 -2.75 16.52
N PHE A 94 -2.15 -3.80 17.31
CA PHE A 94 -1.70 -3.84 18.72
C PHE A 94 -0.17 -3.78 18.86
N PHE A 95 0.57 -4.12 17.81
CA PHE A 95 2.03 -4.06 17.79
C PHE A 95 2.56 -2.69 17.36
N VAL A 96 1.71 -1.81 16.82
CA VAL A 96 2.08 -0.44 16.47
C VAL A 96 2.19 0.39 17.74
N ARG A 97 3.40 0.42 18.31
CA ARG A 97 3.69 1.18 19.53
C ARG A 97 4.95 2.02 19.31
N LEU A 98 4.84 3.32 19.60
CA LEU A 98 5.99 4.21 19.63
C LEU A 98 6.95 3.79 20.75
N GLY A 99 8.20 3.47 20.38
CA GLY A 99 9.26 3.22 21.33
C GLY A 99 9.89 4.51 21.88
N SER A 100 10.86 4.37 22.77
CA SER A 100 11.60 5.49 23.37
C SER A 100 12.30 6.40 22.35
N SER A 101 12.60 5.87 21.17
CA SER A 101 13.27 6.63 20.06
C SER A 101 12.35 7.59 19.33
N LYS A 102 11.04 7.60 19.58
CA LYS A 102 10.02 8.39 18.87
C LYS A 102 10.06 8.27 17.34
N ASN A 103 10.65 7.20 16.80
CA ASN A 103 10.72 6.96 15.37
C ASN A 103 9.41 6.32 14.88
N ILE A 104 8.59 7.10 14.18
CA ILE A 104 7.27 6.71 13.70
C ILE A 104 7.36 5.56 12.70
N MET A 105 8.31 5.64 11.74
CA MET A 105 8.49 4.60 10.72
C MET A 105 8.81 3.22 11.35
N SER A 106 9.68 3.21 12.36
CA SER A 106 10.00 1.97 13.08
C SER A 106 8.78 1.35 13.78
N ALA A 107 7.86 2.17 14.28
CA ALA A 107 6.62 1.68 14.89
C ALA A 107 5.67 1.08 13.85
N LEU A 108 5.53 1.71 12.68
CA LEU A 108 4.73 1.22 11.57
C LEU A 108 5.28 -0.10 11.01
N TYR A 109 6.60 -0.21 10.82
CA TYR A 109 7.24 -1.46 10.39
C TYR A 109 6.99 -2.63 11.34
N LYS A 110 6.98 -2.40 12.67
CA LYS A 110 6.65 -3.45 13.65
C LYS A 110 5.23 -3.98 13.43
N GLY A 111 4.27 -3.09 13.25
CA GLY A 111 2.89 -3.49 12.95
C GLY A 111 2.78 -4.24 11.63
N PHE A 112 3.43 -3.74 10.59
CA PHE A 112 3.44 -4.38 9.27
C PHE A 112 4.04 -5.80 9.31
N ILE A 113 5.21 -5.96 9.93
CA ILE A 113 5.88 -7.27 10.05
C ILE A 113 5.02 -8.23 10.87
N ALA A 114 4.42 -7.76 11.98
CA ALA A 114 3.53 -8.58 12.80
C ALA A 114 2.31 -9.04 11.98
N THR A 115 1.65 -8.13 11.25
CA THR A 115 0.54 -8.47 10.36
C THR A 115 0.95 -9.47 9.29
N ALA A 116 2.11 -9.30 8.65
CA ALA A 116 2.61 -10.22 7.64
C ALA A 116 2.84 -11.63 8.20
N ILE A 117 3.46 -11.74 9.37
CA ILE A 117 3.67 -13.03 10.05
C ILE A 117 2.33 -13.70 10.37
N PHE A 118 1.38 -12.96 10.96
CA PHE A 118 0.06 -13.51 11.25
C PHE A 118 -0.70 -13.92 9.99
N SER A 119 -0.56 -13.17 8.90
CA SER A 119 -1.18 -13.50 7.62
C SER A 119 -0.60 -14.79 7.05
N VAL A 120 0.72 -14.98 7.06
CA VAL A 120 1.34 -16.24 6.63
C VAL A 120 0.82 -17.43 7.44
N ILE A 121 0.71 -17.28 8.76
CA ILE A 121 0.23 -18.35 9.64
C ILE A 121 -1.25 -18.67 9.38
N ILE A 122 -2.09 -17.67 9.19
CA ILE A 122 -3.54 -17.86 9.01
C ILE A 122 -3.90 -18.31 7.59
N LEU A 123 -3.15 -17.89 6.57
CA LEU A 123 -3.36 -18.30 5.18
C LEU A 123 -3.21 -19.81 4.99
N TYR A 124 -2.32 -20.46 5.74
CA TYR A 124 -2.12 -21.90 5.63
C TYR A 124 -3.39 -22.71 5.92
N PRO A 125 -4.03 -22.61 7.12
CA PRO A 125 -5.25 -23.33 7.41
C PRO A 125 -6.47 -22.86 6.61
N VAL A 126 -6.50 -21.62 6.16
CA VAL A 126 -7.59 -21.11 5.29
C VAL A 126 -7.50 -21.77 3.93
N THR A 127 -6.31 -21.87 3.35
CA THR A 127 -6.09 -22.55 2.06
C THR A 127 -6.38 -24.04 2.17
N ASP A 128 -5.93 -24.67 3.24
CA ASP A 128 -6.14 -26.10 3.46
C ASP A 128 -7.64 -26.47 3.58
N LYS A 129 -8.40 -25.69 4.35
CA LYS A 129 -9.83 -25.95 4.57
C LYS A 129 -10.71 -25.69 3.35
N ILE A 130 -10.37 -24.69 2.53
CA ILE A 130 -11.23 -24.25 1.42
C ILE A 130 -10.86 -24.97 0.13
N ILE A 131 -9.58 -25.05 -0.14
CA ILE A 131 -9.05 -25.60 -1.40
C ILE A 131 -8.45 -26.99 -1.18
N GLY A 132 -7.80 -27.22 -0.04
CA GLY A 132 -6.97 -28.40 0.21
C GLY A 132 -5.60 -28.25 -0.42
N LEU A 133 -4.57 -28.34 0.40
CA LEU A 133 -3.18 -28.11 -0.04
C LEU A 133 -2.69 -29.11 -1.07
N ASP A 134 -3.15 -30.36 -0.97
CA ASP A 134 -2.76 -31.47 -1.83
C ASP A 134 -3.66 -31.65 -3.06
N ASN A 135 -4.75 -30.89 -3.15
CA ASN A 135 -5.66 -31.01 -4.28
C ASN A 135 -5.04 -30.35 -5.52
N TYR A 136 -5.15 -31.05 -6.65
CA TYR A 136 -4.71 -30.55 -7.94
C TYR A 136 -5.87 -29.93 -8.70
N TYR A 137 -5.62 -28.78 -9.25
CA TYR A 137 -6.59 -28.03 -10.06
C TYR A 137 -5.98 -27.80 -11.43
N LYS A 138 -6.84 -27.92 -12.45
CA LYS A 138 -6.44 -27.70 -13.82
C LYS A 138 -7.02 -26.39 -14.31
N SER A 139 -6.15 -25.48 -14.66
CA SER A 139 -6.46 -24.29 -15.44
C SER A 139 -6.26 -24.60 -16.93
N THR A 140 -6.64 -23.67 -17.79
CA THR A 140 -6.55 -23.83 -19.25
C THR A 140 -5.11 -24.15 -19.72
N ASN A 141 -4.10 -23.69 -19.02
CA ASN A 141 -2.69 -23.78 -19.44
C ASN A 141 -1.75 -24.44 -18.41
N ALA A 142 -2.20 -24.70 -17.19
CA ALA A 142 -1.35 -25.26 -16.13
C ALA A 142 -2.15 -26.11 -15.13
N GLU A 143 -1.46 -27.07 -14.55
CA GLU A 143 -1.92 -27.82 -13.38
C GLU A 143 -1.18 -27.28 -12.15
N PHE A 144 -1.93 -26.87 -11.13
CA PHE A 144 -1.38 -26.37 -9.89
C PHE A 144 -2.07 -27.04 -8.69
N ASN A 145 -1.42 -26.99 -7.56
CA ASN A 145 -1.97 -27.50 -6.31
C ASN A 145 -2.33 -26.37 -5.35
N GLY A 146 -3.10 -26.65 -4.31
CA GLY A 146 -3.47 -25.68 -3.30
C GLY A 146 -2.27 -25.06 -2.59
N PHE A 147 -1.16 -25.80 -2.44
CA PHE A 147 0.09 -25.29 -1.90
C PHE A 147 0.69 -24.20 -2.80
N GLY A 148 0.57 -24.32 -4.12
CA GLY A 148 1.00 -23.28 -5.07
C GLY A 148 0.26 -21.96 -4.83
N LEU A 149 -1.06 -22.01 -4.58
CA LEU A 149 -1.83 -20.79 -4.24
C LEU A 149 -1.40 -20.16 -2.91
N TYR A 150 -1.10 -20.98 -1.91
CA TYR A 150 -0.52 -20.47 -0.66
C TYR A 150 0.81 -19.77 -0.88
N VAL A 151 1.69 -20.34 -1.70
CA VAL A 151 2.97 -19.70 -2.06
C VAL A 151 2.73 -18.39 -2.82
N CYS A 152 1.76 -18.33 -3.72
CA CYS A 152 1.38 -17.07 -4.39
C CYS A 152 0.94 -15.99 -3.39
N GLY A 153 0.22 -16.37 -2.33
CA GLY A 153 -0.12 -15.44 -1.24
C GLY A 153 1.12 -14.89 -0.50
N ILE A 154 2.10 -15.75 -0.22
CA ILE A 154 3.38 -15.32 0.39
C ILE A 154 4.13 -14.38 -0.56
N VAL A 155 4.19 -14.68 -1.84
CA VAL A 155 4.82 -13.81 -2.86
C VAL A 155 4.17 -12.43 -2.86
N GLY A 156 2.83 -12.35 -2.79
CA GLY A 156 2.11 -11.09 -2.67
C GLY A 156 2.53 -10.26 -1.43
N LEU A 157 2.69 -10.90 -0.27
CA LEU A 157 3.19 -10.23 0.94
C LEU A 157 4.63 -9.72 0.78
N VAL A 158 5.51 -10.51 0.14
CA VAL A 158 6.90 -10.10 -0.14
C VAL A 158 6.93 -8.89 -1.09
N ILE A 159 6.14 -8.93 -2.17
CA ILE A 159 6.01 -7.82 -3.12
C ILE A 159 5.54 -6.56 -2.39
N THR A 160 4.53 -6.65 -1.54
CA THR A 160 4.04 -5.52 -0.74
C THR A 160 5.14 -4.94 0.14
N GLY A 161 5.91 -5.78 0.83
CA GLY A 161 7.05 -5.34 1.64
C GLY A 161 8.13 -4.62 0.83
N LEU A 162 8.47 -5.14 -0.35
CA LEU A 162 9.43 -4.51 -1.24
C LEU A 162 8.95 -3.16 -1.78
N ILE A 163 7.65 -3.05 -2.12
CA ILE A 163 7.06 -1.79 -2.59
C ILE A 163 7.08 -0.75 -1.47
N ILE A 164 6.72 -1.12 -0.24
CA ILE A 164 6.79 -0.22 0.92
C ILE A 164 8.22 0.29 1.12
N TRP A 165 9.21 -0.60 1.06
CA TRP A 165 10.61 -0.23 1.21
C TRP A 165 11.09 0.73 0.11
N VAL A 166 10.74 0.47 -1.15
CA VAL A 166 11.06 1.35 -2.28
C VAL A 166 10.37 2.71 -2.13
N THR A 167 9.10 2.71 -1.73
CA THR A 167 8.34 3.95 -1.50
C THR A 167 8.99 4.79 -0.41
N GLU A 168 9.37 4.18 0.72
CA GLU A 168 10.08 4.91 1.79
C GLU A 168 11.39 5.53 1.30
N TYR A 169 12.16 4.82 0.46
CA TYR A 169 13.39 5.34 -0.11
C TYR A 169 13.16 6.60 -0.95
N TYR A 170 12.09 6.63 -1.76
CA TYR A 170 11.82 7.78 -2.63
C TYR A 170 11.06 8.93 -1.94
N THR A 171 10.41 8.67 -0.80
CA THR A 171 9.60 9.67 -0.08
C THR A 171 10.24 10.15 1.24
N GLY A 172 11.19 9.39 1.78
CA GLY A 172 11.81 9.73 3.06
C GLY A 172 12.79 10.90 2.95
N THR A 173 12.65 11.86 3.85
CA THR A 173 13.45 13.12 3.87
C THR A 173 14.95 12.91 4.06
N LYS A 174 15.37 11.74 4.54
CA LYS A 174 16.78 11.40 4.77
C LYS A 174 17.48 10.80 3.56
N PHE A 175 16.74 10.47 2.51
CA PHE A 175 17.27 9.77 1.34
C PHE A 175 17.59 10.73 0.19
N ARG A 176 18.50 10.26 -0.68
CA ARG A 176 18.99 11.02 -1.85
C ARG A 176 17.88 11.64 -2.70
N PRO A 177 16.78 10.95 -3.04
CA PRO A 177 15.78 11.51 -3.94
C PRO A 177 15.20 12.82 -3.42
N VAL A 178 14.69 12.83 -2.19
CA VAL A 178 14.09 14.02 -1.56
C VAL A 178 15.14 15.11 -1.33
N ILE A 179 16.34 14.75 -0.87
CA ILE A 179 17.44 15.72 -0.70
C ILE A 179 17.82 16.38 -2.03
N SER A 180 17.79 15.63 -3.15
CA SER A 180 18.12 16.19 -4.46
C SER A 180 17.08 17.22 -4.93
N ILE A 181 15.81 16.96 -4.68
CA ILE A 181 14.71 17.91 -4.97
C ILE A 181 14.85 19.16 -4.09
N ALA A 182 15.10 18.98 -2.80
CA ALA A 182 15.31 20.10 -1.89
C ALA A 182 16.51 20.99 -2.28
N LYS A 183 17.59 20.39 -2.75
CA LYS A 183 18.75 21.14 -3.28
C LYS A 183 18.42 21.92 -4.54
N SER A 184 17.64 21.34 -5.46
CA SER A 184 17.25 22.02 -6.70
C SER A 184 16.32 23.20 -6.45
N SER A 185 15.57 23.21 -5.35
CA SER A 185 14.74 24.35 -4.92
C SER A 185 15.54 25.63 -4.67
N THR A 186 16.80 25.50 -4.28
CA THR A 186 17.69 26.67 -4.04
C THR A 186 18.12 27.37 -5.32
N THR A 187 18.02 26.71 -6.46
CA THR A 187 18.45 27.26 -7.77
C THR A 187 17.29 27.86 -8.58
N GLY A 188 16.04 27.60 -8.18
CA GLY A 188 14.86 28.21 -8.76
C GLY A 188 13.67 27.25 -8.89
N HIS A 189 12.49 27.81 -9.17
CA HIS A 189 11.23 27.04 -9.26
C HIS A 189 11.25 26.06 -10.43
N GLY A 190 11.77 26.45 -11.60
CA GLY A 190 11.84 25.59 -12.77
C GLY A 190 12.72 24.36 -12.54
N THR A 191 13.88 24.54 -11.92
CA THR A 191 14.80 23.43 -11.60
C THR A 191 14.22 22.48 -10.58
N ASN A 192 13.46 22.97 -9.62
CA ASN A 192 12.74 22.14 -8.65
C ASN A 192 11.71 21.23 -9.33
N VAL A 193 10.87 21.79 -10.22
CA VAL A 193 9.87 21.01 -10.97
C VAL A 193 10.54 19.95 -11.85
N ILE A 194 11.61 20.32 -12.58
CA ILE A 194 12.33 19.37 -13.44
C ILE A 194 12.95 18.24 -12.61
N GLN A 195 13.58 18.57 -11.49
CA GLN A 195 14.16 17.55 -10.61
C GLN A 195 13.10 16.65 -9.99
N GLY A 196 11.95 17.21 -9.61
CA GLY A 196 10.81 16.43 -9.11
C GLY A 196 10.29 15.43 -10.14
N LEU A 197 10.13 15.87 -11.40
CA LEU A 197 9.73 14.99 -12.50
C LEU A 197 10.78 13.90 -12.78
N ALA A 198 12.06 14.24 -12.77
CA ALA A 198 13.14 13.27 -12.98
C ALA A 198 13.14 12.18 -11.92
N VAL A 199 13.03 12.57 -10.64
CA VAL A 199 12.95 11.62 -9.51
C VAL A 199 11.67 10.79 -9.58
N SER A 200 10.53 11.38 -9.96
CA SER A 200 9.26 10.67 -10.13
C SER A 200 9.37 9.57 -11.19
N LEU A 201 9.97 9.87 -12.34
CA LEU A 201 10.21 8.89 -13.41
C LEU A 201 11.19 7.78 -12.95
N GLU A 202 12.25 8.15 -12.24
CA GLU A 202 13.19 7.17 -11.66
C GLU A 202 12.47 6.22 -10.68
N ALA A 203 11.58 6.76 -9.85
CA ALA A 203 10.86 6.02 -8.82
C ALA A 203 9.90 4.95 -9.36
N THR A 204 9.47 5.04 -10.61
CA THR A 204 8.56 4.05 -11.22
C THR A 204 9.25 2.75 -11.62
N ALA A 205 10.57 2.77 -11.86
CA ALA A 205 11.30 1.64 -12.43
C ALA A 205 11.33 0.42 -11.51
N LEU A 206 11.71 0.62 -10.24
CA LEU A 206 11.81 -0.49 -9.28
C LEU A 206 10.46 -1.15 -8.97
N PRO A 207 9.39 -0.41 -8.66
CA PRO A 207 8.06 -1.01 -8.48
C PRO A 207 7.58 -1.79 -9.69
N ALA A 208 7.79 -1.27 -10.91
CA ALA A 208 7.42 -1.96 -12.13
C ALA A 208 8.15 -3.31 -12.27
N LEU A 209 9.45 -3.35 -12.02
CA LEU A 209 10.24 -4.58 -12.06
C LEU A 209 9.80 -5.59 -10.98
N ILE A 210 9.52 -5.13 -9.76
CA ILE A 210 9.03 -5.96 -8.66
C ILE A 210 7.68 -6.60 -9.04
N ILE A 211 6.74 -5.82 -9.55
CA ILE A 211 5.42 -6.30 -9.91
C ILE A 211 5.52 -7.29 -11.08
N VAL A 212 6.24 -6.95 -12.14
CA VAL A 212 6.40 -7.83 -13.31
C VAL A 212 7.05 -9.16 -12.92
N SER A 213 8.11 -9.13 -12.13
CA SER A 213 8.76 -10.37 -11.65
C SER A 213 7.83 -11.19 -10.77
N GLY A 214 7.02 -10.55 -9.94
CA GLY A 214 5.99 -11.23 -9.14
C GLY A 214 4.92 -11.91 -10.00
N ILE A 215 4.41 -11.22 -11.02
CA ILE A 215 3.44 -11.79 -11.97
C ILE A 215 4.03 -12.99 -12.70
N LEU A 216 5.24 -12.86 -13.23
CA LEU A 216 5.91 -13.97 -13.94
C LEU A 216 6.13 -15.18 -13.03
N TYR A 217 6.53 -14.94 -11.78
CA TYR A 217 6.77 -16.01 -10.81
C TYR A 217 5.46 -16.70 -10.39
N THR A 218 4.40 -15.95 -10.10
CA THR A 218 3.10 -16.52 -9.73
C THR A 218 2.46 -17.27 -10.91
N ASN A 219 2.59 -16.75 -12.14
CA ASN A 219 2.16 -17.45 -13.33
C ASN A 219 2.92 -18.76 -13.56
N HIS A 220 4.20 -18.84 -13.20
CA HIS A 220 4.96 -20.10 -13.29
C HIS A 220 4.49 -21.15 -12.27
N ILE A 221 3.99 -20.74 -11.10
CA ILE A 221 3.55 -21.63 -10.02
C ILE A 221 2.09 -22.07 -10.19
N ALA A 222 1.22 -21.15 -10.57
CA ALA A 222 -0.25 -21.37 -10.56
C ALA A 222 -0.91 -21.20 -11.93
N GLY A 223 -0.18 -20.89 -12.97
CA GLY A 223 -0.66 -20.82 -14.36
C GLY A 223 -1.17 -19.47 -14.79
#